data_6476edcf961df2307193795916884e43
#
_entry.id   6476edcf961df2307193795916884e43
#
_cell.length_a   1.000
_cell.length_b   1.000
_cell.length_c   1.000
_cell.angle_alpha   90.00
_cell.angle_beta   90.00
_cell.angle_gamma   90.00
#
_symmetry.space_group_name_H-M   'P 1'
#
loop_
_entity.id
_entity.type
_entity.pdbx_description
1 polymer ?
#
loop_
_entity_poly.entity_id
_entity_poly.type
_entity_poly.pdbx_seq_one_letter_code
_entity_poly.pdbx_strand_id
1 'polypeptide(L)'
;MKKLLIAALLAATGSVAWADAVDTLKSFVQDVKSGRASFTQVVTSPDGAKKRSTKGNFEFLRPNRFRFAYDKPLEQLIVADGQKVWIYDPDLQQVSVRQMSQALGATPAALLAGGSLEKDFNLKALPDRDGQQWVEAVPKQKDSPFQAVRVGFKGKDLAALEIVDNFGQKSQLSFSQVEANAAVSAESFRFTPPKGVDVLEQ
;
A
#
# COMPACT_ATOMS: atom_id res chain seq x y z
N MET A 1 -59.13 36.77 21.16
CA MET A 1 -58.80 35.50 20.48
C MET A 1 -57.49 35.68 19.73
N LYS A 2 -56.35 35.32 20.32
CA LYS A 2 -55.01 35.46 19.72
C LYS A 2 -54.60 34.09 19.20
N LYS A 3 -54.48 33.93 17.88
CA LYS A 3 -53.97 32.71 17.25
C LYS A 3 -52.46 32.76 17.23
N LEU A 4 -51.81 31.89 17.99
CA LEU A 4 -50.37 31.62 17.91
C LEU A 4 -50.12 30.69 16.74
N LEU A 5 -49.37 31.15 15.74
CA LEU A 5 -48.76 30.33 14.68
C LEU A 5 -47.41 29.86 15.17
N ILE A 6 -47.31 28.57 15.45
CA ILE A 6 -46.02 27.89 15.74
C ILE A 6 -45.43 27.46 14.39
N ALA A 7 -44.39 28.15 13.94
CA ALA A 7 -43.59 27.71 12.79
C ALA A 7 -42.61 26.63 13.26
N ALA A 8 -42.86 25.40 12.86
CA ALA A 8 -41.93 24.30 13.08
C ALA A 8 -40.75 24.39 12.07
N LEU A 9 -39.56 24.77 12.56
CA LEU A 9 -38.34 24.77 11.79
C LEU A 9 -37.81 23.33 11.70
N LEU A 10 -38.06 22.66 10.56
CA LEU A 10 -37.42 21.37 10.27
C LEU A 10 -35.92 21.60 9.99
N ALA A 11 -35.08 21.35 10.94
CA ALA A 11 -33.64 21.26 10.73
C ALA A 11 -33.35 19.95 9.96
N ALA A 12 -33.15 20.05 8.66
CA ALA A 12 -32.64 18.98 7.84
C ALA A 12 -31.16 18.75 8.20
N THR A 13 -30.89 17.83 9.13
CA THR A 13 -29.55 17.33 9.37
C THR A 13 -29.16 16.46 8.18
N GLY A 14 -28.55 17.08 7.17
CA GLY A 14 -27.88 16.38 6.09
C GLY A 14 -26.77 15.52 6.68
N SER A 15 -26.99 14.20 6.77
CA SER A 15 -25.92 13.25 7.01
C SER A 15 -24.95 13.34 5.83
N VAL A 16 -23.78 13.94 6.06
CA VAL A 16 -22.66 13.83 5.14
C VAL A 16 -22.28 12.35 5.14
N ALA A 17 -22.71 11.62 4.12
CA ALA A 17 -22.25 10.26 3.89
C ALA A 17 -20.75 10.35 3.59
N TRP A 18 -19.94 10.10 4.58
CA TRP A 18 -18.50 9.89 4.39
C TRP A 18 -18.37 8.58 3.61
N ALA A 19 -17.69 8.62 2.48
CA ALA A 19 -17.37 7.37 1.77
C ALA A 19 -16.67 6.45 2.77
N ASP A 20 -17.14 5.21 2.88
CA ASP A 20 -16.49 4.21 3.70
C ASP A 20 -15.03 4.05 3.22
N ALA A 21 -14.11 3.91 4.14
CA ALA A 21 -12.69 3.72 3.82
C ALA A 21 -12.47 2.55 2.83
N VAL A 22 -13.30 1.51 2.89
CA VAL A 22 -13.28 0.39 1.93
C VAL A 22 -13.66 0.87 0.53
N ASP A 23 -14.67 1.73 0.40
CA ASP A 23 -15.07 2.30 -0.88
C ASP A 23 -13.99 3.24 -1.44
N THR A 24 -13.30 3.98 -0.56
CA THR A 24 -12.14 4.80 -0.94
C THR A 24 -11.02 3.94 -1.54
N LEU A 25 -10.68 2.81 -0.90
CA LEU A 25 -9.68 1.88 -1.42
C LEU A 25 -10.11 1.28 -2.76
N LYS A 26 -11.37 0.84 -2.88
CA LYS A 26 -11.91 0.30 -4.14
C LYS A 26 -11.85 1.32 -5.27
N SER A 27 -12.28 2.54 -5.01
CA SER A 27 -12.22 3.64 -5.99
C SER A 27 -10.77 3.95 -6.37
N PHE A 28 -9.85 3.99 -5.41
CA PHE A 28 -8.43 4.18 -5.69
C PHE A 28 -7.88 3.10 -6.63
N VAL A 29 -8.20 1.83 -6.38
CA VAL A 29 -7.76 0.72 -7.24
C VAL A 29 -8.43 0.79 -8.62
N GLN A 30 -9.68 1.22 -8.69
CA GLN A 30 -10.43 1.31 -9.94
C GLN A 30 -10.00 2.51 -10.80
N ASP A 31 -9.78 3.68 -10.20
CA ASP A 31 -9.64 4.95 -10.92
C ASP A 31 -8.18 5.35 -11.16
N VAL A 32 -7.27 4.98 -10.23
CA VAL A 32 -5.86 5.31 -10.31
C VAL A 32 -5.10 4.17 -11.01
N LYS A 33 -4.69 4.37 -12.24
CA LYS A 33 -4.02 3.35 -13.08
C LYS A 33 -2.51 3.34 -12.91
N SER A 34 -1.93 4.46 -12.51
CA SER A 34 -0.49 4.63 -12.29
C SER A 34 -0.26 5.63 -11.16
N GLY A 35 0.94 5.70 -10.66
CA GLY A 35 1.29 6.71 -9.68
C GLY A 35 2.74 6.63 -9.25
N ARG A 36 3.19 7.70 -8.61
CA ARG A 36 4.48 7.79 -7.93
C ARG A 36 4.35 8.53 -6.63
N ALA A 37 5.23 8.23 -5.71
CA ALA A 37 5.32 8.88 -4.41
C ALA A 37 6.73 8.72 -3.84
N SER A 38 7.15 9.65 -2.99
CA SER A 38 8.23 9.39 -2.05
C SER A 38 7.66 8.73 -0.79
N PHE A 39 8.44 7.92 -0.10
CA PHE A 39 8.03 7.34 1.16
C PHE A 39 9.11 7.42 2.24
N THR A 40 8.65 7.40 3.48
CA THR A 40 9.48 7.10 4.66
C THR A 40 8.90 5.85 5.29
N GLN A 41 9.72 4.82 5.50
CA GLN A 41 9.34 3.58 6.19
C GLN A 41 9.96 3.54 7.58
N VAL A 42 9.18 3.16 8.57
CA VAL A 42 9.65 2.83 9.92
C VAL A 42 9.30 1.38 10.20
N VAL A 43 10.33 0.56 10.42
CA VAL A 43 10.19 -0.83 10.85
C VAL A 43 10.39 -0.87 12.36
N THR A 44 9.42 -1.45 13.07
CA THR A 44 9.43 -1.60 14.52
C THR A 44 9.44 -3.07 14.89
N SER A 45 10.38 -3.49 15.72
CA SER A 45 10.45 -4.88 16.23
C SER A 45 9.18 -5.25 17.03
N PRO A 46 8.88 -6.56 17.19
CA PRO A 46 7.67 -7.03 17.87
C PRO A 46 7.51 -6.50 19.30
N ASP A 47 8.62 -6.36 20.01
CA ASP A 47 8.69 -5.80 21.38
C ASP A 47 8.66 -4.26 21.42
N GLY A 48 8.66 -3.59 20.24
CA GLY A 48 8.67 -2.14 20.11
C GLY A 48 10.01 -1.47 20.45
N ALA A 49 11.02 -2.23 20.87
CA ALA A 49 12.28 -1.70 21.40
C ALA A 49 13.21 -1.15 20.29
N LYS A 50 13.17 -1.75 19.10
CA LYS A 50 14.02 -1.36 17.99
C LYS A 50 13.19 -0.71 16.88
N LYS A 51 13.66 0.44 16.40
CA LYS A 51 13.09 1.12 15.24
C LYS A 51 14.17 1.42 14.22
N ARG A 52 13.87 1.13 12.96
CA ARG A 52 14.73 1.48 11.82
C ARG A 52 13.92 2.33 10.86
N SER A 53 14.50 3.44 10.41
CA SER A 53 13.88 4.31 9.42
C SER A 53 14.66 4.28 8.12
N THR A 54 13.93 4.18 7.01
CA THR A 54 14.46 4.24 5.64
C THR A 54 13.57 5.15 4.80
N LYS A 55 14.08 5.62 3.67
CA LYS A 55 13.35 6.43 2.71
C LYS A 55 13.49 5.84 1.32
N GLY A 56 12.67 6.30 0.41
CA GLY A 56 12.76 5.87 -0.97
C GLY A 56 11.63 6.40 -1.83
N ASN A 57 11.56 5.84 -3.04
CA ASN A 57 10.55 6.19 -4.04
C ASN A 57 9.73 4.97 -4.41
N PHE A 58 8.44 5.19 -4.58
CA PHE A 58 7.47 4.20 -4.99
C PHE A 58 6.83 4.62 -6.32
N GLU A 59 6.77 3.69 -7.26
CA GLU A 59 6.05 3.85 -8.52
C GLU A 59 5.19 2.62 -8.76
N PHE A 60 4.05 2.79 -9.41
CA PHE A 60 3.24 1.68 -9.87
C PHE A 60 2.56 1.97 -11.22
N LEU A 61 2.28 0.90 -11.94
CA LEU A 61 1.50 0.90 -13.18
C LEU A 61 0.65 -0.37 -13.20
N ARG A 62 -0.65 -0.21 -13.09
CA ARG A 62 -1.57 -1.35 -13.12
C ARG A 62 -1.67 -1.98 -14.50
N PRO A 63 -1.91 -3.29 -14.59
CA PRO A 63 -1.93 -4.22 -13.46
C PRO A 63 -0.52 -4.70 -13.07
N ASN A 64 -0.33 -4.98 -11.78
CA ASN A 64 0.76 -5.80 -11.22
C ASN A 64 2.19 -5.29 -11.46
N ARG A 65 2.38 -4.02 -11.80
CA ARG A 65 3.71 -3.42 -11.91
C ARG A 65 3.92 -2.42 -10.80
N PHE A 66 5.02 -2.58 -10.08
CA PHE A 66 5.44 -1.63 -9.05
C PHE A 66 6.95 -1.64 -8.87
N ARG A 67 7.46 -0.57 -8.30
CA ARG A 67 8.86 -0.38 -8.01
C ARG A 67 9.00 0.35 -6.67
N PHE A 68 9.73 -0.26 -5.73
CA PHE A 68 10.24 0.38 -4.54
C PHE A 68 11.74 0.51 -4.66
N ALA A 69 12.25 1.72 -4.60
CA ALA A 69 13.68 1.99 -4.57
C ALA A 69 14.00 2.64 -3.22
N TYR A 70 14.73 1.93 -2.39
CA TYR A 70 15.18 2.41 -1.09
C TYR A 70 16.49 3.16 -1.23
N ASP A 71 16.60 4.28 -0.52
CA ASP A 71 17.79 5.12 -0.51
C ASP A 71 18.85 4.56 0.46
N LYS A 72 20.11 4.96 0.25
CA LYS A 72 21.21 4.66 1.20
C LYS A 72 20.84 5.11 2.64
N PRO A 73 21.32 4.45 3.68
CA PRO A 73 22.34 3.36 3.68
C PRO A 73 21.80 1.95 3.47
N LEU A 74 20.49 1.74 3.31
CA LEU A 74 19.85 0.43 3.12
C LEU A 74 19.32 0.33 1.71
N GLU A 75 20.22 0.41 0.75
CA GLU A 75 19.89 0.36 -0.65
C GLU A 75 19.25 -1.01 -0.99
N GLN A 76 18.01 -0.98 -1.44
CA GLN A 76 17.27 -2.16 -1.89
C GLN A 76 16.37 -1.76 -3.05
N LEU A 77 16.21 -2.63 -4.01
CA LEU A 77 15.29 -2.42 -5.12
C LEU A 77 14.32 -3.59 -5.24
N ILE A 78 13.02 -3.28 -5.16
CA ILE A 78 11.95 -4.25 -5.39
C ILE A 78 11.21 -3.84 -6.65
N VAL A 79 11.19 -4.72 -7.65
CA VAL A 79 10.52 -4.47 -8.94
C VAL A 79 9.57 -5.61 -9.26
N ALA A 80 8.33 -5.27 -9.58
CA ALA A 80 7.36 -6.17 -10.18
C ALA A 80 7.16 -5.79 -11.65
N ASP A 81 7.40 -6.71 -12.56
CA ASP A 81 7.29 -6.51 -14.01
C ASP A 81 5.92 -6.91 -14.60
N GLY A 82 5.02 -7.42 -13.75
CA GLY A 82 3.72 -7.97 -14.09
C GLY A 82 3.68 -9.50 -14.13
N GLN A 83 4.83 -10.17 -14.18
CA GLN A 83 4.98 -11.63 -14.18
C GLN A 83 5.77 -12.13 -12.98
N LYS A 84 6.84 -11.43 -12.63
CA LYS A 84 7.77 -11.75 -11.54
C LYS A 84 7.95 -10.55 -10.61
N VAL A 85 8.34 -10.83 -9.38
CA VAL A 85 8.83 -9.85 -8.42
C VAL A 85 10.30 -10.12 -8.16
N TRP A 86 11.12 -9.12 -8.38
CA TRP A 86 12.55 -9.11 -8.19
C TRP A 86 12.87 -8.30 -6.94
N ILE A 87 13.67 -8.84 -6.06
CA ILE A 87 14.18 -8.16 -4.86
C ILE A 87 15.70 -8.17 -4.96
N TYR A 88 16.30 -7.04 -5.22
CA TYR A 88 17.73 -6.86 -5.35
C TYR A 88 18.29 -6.18 -4.10
N ASP A 89 19.24 -6.83 -3.48
CA ASP A 89 20.04 -6.32 -2.37
C ASP A 89 21.48 -6.12 -2.85
N PRO A 90 21.90 -4.87 -3.11
CA PRO A 90 23.27 -4.58 -3.58
C PRO A 90 24.35 -4.93 -2.57
N ASP A 91 24.07 -4.77 -1.26
CA ASP A 91 25.05 -5.04 -0.21
C ASP A 91 25.38 -6.54 -0.11
N LEU A 92 24.38 -7.39 -0.37
CA LEU A 92 24.54 -8.83 -0.42
C LEU A 92 24.93 -9.36 -1.82
N GLN A 93 24.91 -8.50 -2.84
CA GLN A 93 25.06 -8.88 -4.25
C GLN A 93 24.10 -10.02 -4.64
N GLN A 94 22.86 -9.94 -4.18
CA GLN A 94 21.87 -10.99 -4.31
C GLN A 94 20.56 -10.48 -4.90
N VAL A 95 19.96 -11.30 -5.76
CA VAL A 95 18.60 -11.09 -6.29
C VAL A 95 17.74 -12.29 -5.89
N SER A 96 16.62 -12.05 -5.23
CA SER A 96 15.57 -13.04 -5.07
C SER A 96 14.47 -12.79 -6.09
N VAL A 97 13.98 -13.84 -6.74
CA VAL A 97 12.90 -13.74 -7.73
C VAL A 97 11.76 -14.72 -7.40
N ARG A 98 10.52 -14.24 -7.52
CA ARG A 98 9.29 -15.02 -7.31
C ARG A 98 8.30 -14.76 -8.44
N GLN A 99 7.45 -15.75 -8.72
CA GLN A 99 6.32 -15.54 -9.62
C GLN A 99 5.31 -14.57 -8.98
N MET A 100 4.73 -13.67 -9.78
CA MET A 100 3.74 -12.69 -9.31
C MET A 100 2.55 -13.36 -8.62
N SER A 101 2.09 -14.52 -9.10
CA SER A 101 0.99 -15.27 -8.50
C SER A 101 1.27 -15.71 -7.05
N GLN A 102 2.52 -16.00 -6.73
CA GLN A 102 2.98 -16.31 -5.38
C GLN A 102 3.23 -15.03 -4.57
N ALA A 103 3.66 -13.97 -5.24
CA ALA A 103 3.97 -12.69 -4.61
C ALA A 103 2.72 -11.87 -4.25
N LEU A 104 1.57 -12.09 -4.89
CA LEU A 104 0.31 -11.39 -4.58
C LEU A 104 -0.14 -11.60 -3.12
N GLY A 105 0.11 -12.79 -2.56
CA GLY A 105 -0.07 -13.04 -1.13
C GLY A 105 1.12 -12.66 -0.25
N ALA A 106 2.27 -12.35 -0.85
CA ALA A 106 3.56 -12.19 -0.17
C ALA A 106 4.09 -10.75 -0.15
N THR A 107 3.52 -9.85 -0.95
CA THR A 107 3.96 -8.45 -1.02
C THR A 107 2.79 -7.49 -0.79
N PRO A 108 2.83 -6.67 0.25
CA PRO A 108 1.82 -5.64 0.53
C PRO A 108 1.64 -4.64 -0.63
N ALA A 109 2.68 -4.43 -1.41
CA ALA A 109 2.65 -3.62 -2.62
C ALA A 109 1.68 -4.16 -3.69
N ALA A 110 1.48 -5.47 -3.73
CA ALA A 110 0.53 -6.10 -4.64
C ALA A 110 -0.92 -5.68 -4.36
N LEU A 111 -1.27 -5.35 -3.13
CA LEU A 111 -2.56 -4.77 -2.78
C LEU A 111 -2.76 -3.40 -3.46
N LEU A 112 -1.70 -2.58 -3.52
CA LEU A 112 -1.77 -1.28 -4.17
C LEU A 112 -1.69 -1.36 -5.70
N ALA A 113 -0.99 -2.34 -6.28
CA ALA A 113 -0.78 -2.49 -7.73
C ALA A 113 -1.62 -3.58 -8.38
N GLY A 114 -2.22 -4.47 -7.61
CA GLY A 114 -3.06 -5.57 -8.08
C GLY A 114 -4.48 -5.15 -8.48
N GLY A 115 -5.25 -6.11 -9.03
CA GLY A 115 -6.57 -5.84 -9.60
C GLY A 115 -7.78 -6.38 -8.84
N SER A 116 -7.62 -7.33 -7.92
CA SER A 116 -8.76 -8.06 -7.33
C SER A 116 -8.69 -8.09 -5.80
N LEU A 117 -8.95 -6.93 -5.18
CA LEU A 117 -8.89 -6.79 -3.71
C LEU A 117 -9.74 -7.85 -2.98
N GLU A 118 -11.01 -7.97 -3.35
CA GLU A 118 -11.97 -8.85 -2.65
C GLU A 118 -11.73 -10.34 -2.93
N LYS A 119 -11.02 -10.69 -3.99
CA LYS A 119 -10.63 -12.06 -4.27
C LYS A 119 -9.56 -12.53 -3.28
N ASP A 120 -8.58 -11.67 -2.99
CA ASP A 120 -7.38 -12.02 -2.28
C ASP A 120 -7.41 -11.61 -0.80
N PHE A 121 -8.27 -10.64 -0.44
CA PHE A 121 -8.35 -10.06 0.90
C PHE A 121 -9.76 -9.96 1.45
N ASN A 122 -9.88 -10.08 2.78
CA ASN A 122 -11.04 -9.62 3.53
C ASN A 122 -10.79 -8.17 3.93
N LEU A 123 -11.66 -7.26 3.50
CA LEU A 123 -11.54 -5.83 3.74
C LEU A 123 -12.42 -5.40 4.90
N LYS A 124 -11.92 -4.52 5.75
CA LYS A 124 -12.64 -3.94 6.88
C LYS A 124 -12.24 -2.48 7.09
N ALA A 125 -13.23 -1.59 7.20
CA ALA A 125 -12.96 -0.22 7.64
C ALA A 125 -12.52 -0.21 9.10
N LEU A 126 -11.53 0.59 9.41
CA LEU A 126 -11.07 0.86 10.77
C LEU A 126 -11.48 2.28 11.17
N PRO A 127 -11.49 2.59 12.49
CA PRO A 127 -11.66 3.97 12.94
C PRO A 127 -10.62 4.90 12.34
N ASP A 128 -11.04 6.11 12.02
CA ASP A 128 -10.16 7.16 11.53
C ASP A 128 -9.07 7.47 12.57
N ARG A 129 -7.86 7.69 12.08
CA ARG A 129 -6.69 7.96 12.92
C ARG A 129 -5.79 8.98 12.22
N ASP A 130 -5.33 9.98 12.95
CA ASP A 130 -4.41 11.03 12.46
C ASP A 130 -4.95 11.78 11.22
N GLY A 131 -6.27 11.95 11.13
CA GLY A 131 -6.93 12.60 10.00
C GLY A 131 -6.94 11.76 8.72
N GLN A 132 -6.73 10.45 8.84
CA GLN A 132 -6.74 9.49 7.75
C GLN A 132 -7.84 8.46 7.95
N GLN A 133 -8.49 8.07 6.87
CA GLN A 133 -9.38 6.93 6.80
C GLN A 133 -8.55 5.65 6.62
N TRP A 134 -8.87 4.61 7.36
CA TRP A 134 -8.08 3.37 7.35
C TRP A 134 -8.89 2.16 6.93
N VAL A 135 -8.29 1.35 6.07
CA VAL A 135 -8.80 0.02 5.67
C VAL A 135 -7.81 -1.04 6.07
N GLU A 136 -8.30 -2.07 6.75
CA GLU A 136 -7.54 -3.30 6.99
C GLU A 136 -7.87 -4.33 5.91
N ALA A 137 -6.84 -4.90 5.32
CA ALA A 137 -6.90 -5.98 4.37
C ALA A 137 -6.20 -7.21 4.96
N VAL A 138 -6.98 -8.24 5.27
CA VAL A 138 -6.48 -9.52 5.79
C VAL A 138 -6.40 -10.51 4.64
N PRO A 139 -5.23 -11.10 4.36
CA PRO A 139 -5.08 -12.09 3.31
C PRO A 139 -6.00 -13.30 3.52
N LYS A 140 -6.60 -13.80 2.45
CA LYS A 140 -7.38 -15.06 2.48
C LYS A 140 -6.47 -16.29 2.39
N GLN A 141 -5.29 -16.13 1.83
CA GLN A 141 -4.28 -17.18 1.78
C GLN A 141 -3.70 -17.44 3.17
N LYS A 142 -3.68 -18.72 3.58
CA LYS A 142 -3.18 -19.14 4.90
C LYS A 142 -1.65 -18.99 5.04
N ASP A 143 -0.93 -19.12 3.94
CA ASP A 143 0.54 -19.07 3.91
C ASP A 143 1.08 -17.66 3.62
N SER A 144 0.28 -16.63 3.81
CA SER A 144 0.72 -15.24 3.68
C SER A 144 1.81 -14.92 4.72
N PRO A 145 2.90 -14.24 4.34
CA PRO A 145 3.96 -13.84 5.27
C PRO A 145 3.56 -12.68 6.19
N PHE A 146 2.38 -12.11 6.01
CA PHE A 146 1.85 -11.05 6.85
C PHE A 146 0.41 -11.34 7.30
N GLN A 147 0.09 -10.87 8.50
CA GLN A 147 -1.23 -11.04 9.12
C GLN A 147 -2.24 -10.06 8.53
N ALA A 148 -1.83 -8.82 8.33
CA ALA A 148 -2.69 -7.76 7.81
C ALA A 148 -1.87 -6.65 7.14
N VAL A 149 -2.51 -6.02 6.17
CA VAL A 149 -2.07 -4.75 5.58
C VAL A 149 -3.13 -3.71 5.85
N ARG A 150 -2.74 -2.52 6.33
CA ARG A 150 -3.65 -1.40 6.52
C ARG A 150 -3.27 -0.29 5.60
N VAL A 151 -4.24 0.27 4.92
CA VAL A 151 -4.06 1.38 3.97
C VAL A 151 -4.74 2.61 4.54
N GLY A 152 -3.98 3.69 4.65
CA GLY A 152 -4.45 5.00 5.11
C GLY A 152 -4.63 5.97 3.95
N PHE A 153 -5.76 6.65 3.91
CA PHE A 153 -6.09 7.67 2.93
C PHE A 153 -6.33 9.02 3.60
N LYS A 154 -5.85 10.09 3.00
CA LYS A 154 -6.23 11.47 3.33
C LYS A 154 -7.10 12.01 2.20
N GLY A 155 -8.42 12.02 2.42
CA GLY A 155 -9.37 12.20 1.34
C GLY A 155 -9.28 11.03 0.34
N LYS A 156 -8.90 11.30 -0.92
CA LYS A 156 -8.71 10.29 -1.96
C LYS A 156 -7.25 9.88 -2.15
N ASP A 157 -6.32 10.57 -1.49
CA ASP A 157 -4.90 10.35 -1.70
C ASP A 157 -4.37 9.26 -0.77
N LEU A 158 -3.57 8.36 -1.33
CA LEU A 158 -2.82 7.37 -0.56
C LEU A 158 -1.86 8.08 0.39
N ALA A 159 -2.01 7.87 1.69
CA ALA A 159 -1.22 8.55 2.71
C ALA A 159 -0.28 7.62 3.46
N ALA A 160 -0.72 6.39 3.74
CA ALA A 160 0.06 5.44 4.52
C ALA A 160 -0.23 3.99 4.17
N LEU A 161 0.74 3.12 4.51
CA LEU A 161 0.62 1.68 4.46
C LEU A 161 1.24 1.11 5.74
N GLU A 162 0.48 0.31 6.49
CA GLU A 162 1.00 -0.46 7.62
C GLU A 162 0.96 -1.95 7.29
N ILE A 163 2.02 -2.66 7.65
CA ILE A 163 2.16 -4.09 7.47
C ILE A 163 2.46 -4.70 8.82
N VAL A 164 1.74 -5.75 9.18
CA VAL A 164 2.03 -6.57 10.35
C VAL A 164 2.39 -7.95 9.85
N ASP A 165 3.65 -8.36 10.04
CA ASP A 165 4.10 -9.68 9.66
C ASP A 165 3.69 -10.77 10.66
N ASN A 166 3.96 -12.03 10.33
CA ASN A 166 3.59 -13.17 11.19
C ASN A 166 4.43 -13.25 12.48
N PHE A 167 5.53 -12.50 12.57
CA PHE A 167 6.39 -12.43 13.74
C PHE A 167 6.03 -11.25 14.65
N GLY A 168 5.02 -10.43 14.26
CA GLY A 168 4.59 -9.25 15.00
C GLY A 168 5.42 -7.99 14.72
N GLN A 169 6.35 -8.04 13.75
CA GLN A 169 7.05 -6.85 13.28
C GLN A 169 6.09 -5.93 12.53
N LYS A 170 6.20 -4.64 12.76
CA LYS A 170 5.37 -3.63 12.11
C LYS A 170 6.22 -2.77 11.19
N SER A 171 5.79 -2.66 9.93
CA SER A 171 6.36 -1.73 8.95
C SER A 171 5.32 -0.68 8.63
N GLN A 172 5.64 0.58 8.85
CA GLN A 172 4.78 1.71 8.51
C GLN A 172 5.46 2.56 7.44
N LEU A 173 4.81 2.68 6.28
CA LEU A 173 5.20 3.59 5.22
C LEU A 173 4.29 4.83 5.28
N SER A 174 4.90 6.01 5.26
CA SER A 174 4.21 7.29 5.10
C SER A 174 4.56 7.83 3.72
N PHE A 175 3.55 8.07 2.89
CA PHE A 175 3.73 8.59 1.54
C PHE A 175 3.67 10.11 1.51
N SER A 176 4.47 10.69 0.64
CA SER A 176 4.51 12.13 0.35
C SER A 176 4.71 12.34 -1.15
N GLN A 177 4.40 13.54 -1.63
CA GLN A 177 4.51 13.89 -3.05
C GLN A 177 3.76 12.89 -3.95
N VAL A 178 2.57 12.48 -3.51
CA VAL A 178 1.76 11.49 -4.21
C VAL A 178 1.18 12.10 -5.48
N GLU A 179 1.47 11.47 -6.62
CA GLU A 179 0.92 11.83 -7.91
C GLU A 179 0.10 10.66 -8.46
N ALA A 180 -1.22 10.73 -8.33
CA ALA A 180 -2.14 9.77 -8.92
C ALA A 180 -2.21 9.96 -10.44
N ASN A 181 -2.28 8.85 -11.19
CA ASN A 181 -2.28 8.82 -12.65
C ASN A 181 -1.07 9.54 -13.28
N ALA A 182 0.08 9.53 -12.58
CA ALA A 182 1.33 10.06 -13.11
C ALA A 182 1.74 9.33 -14.40
N ALA A 183 2.40 10.05 -15.29
CA ALA A 183 3.02 9.46 -16.47
C ALA A 183 4.28 8.67 -16.04
N VAL A 184 4.13 7.36 -15.81
CA VAL A 184 5.24 6.45 -15.51
C VAL A 184 5.59 5.60 -16.71
N SER A 185 6.88 5.41 -16.96
CA SER A 185 7.35 4.58 -18.06
C SER A 185 7.23 3.09 -17.74
N ALA A 186 6.79 2.27 -18.67
CA ALA A 186 6.80 0.81 -18.50
C ALA A 186 8.23 0.26 -18.31
N GLU A 187 9.24 0.96 -18.79
CA GLU A 187 10.66 0.60 -18.62
C GLU A 187 11.11 0.67 -17.16
N SER A 188 10.48 1.54 -16.33
CA SER A 188 10.77 1.63 -14.88
C SER A 188 10.50 0.31 -14.14
N PHE A 189 9.71 -0.57 -14.73
CA PHE A 189 9.32 -1.87 -14.16
C PHE A 189 10.06 -3.05 -14.78
N ARG A 190 11.07 -2.80 -15.60
CA ARG A 190 11.98 -3.84 -16.08
C ARG A 190 13.18 -3.95 -15.16
N PHE A 191 13.55 -5.19 -14.85
CA PHE A 191 14.75 -5.45 -14.06
C PHE A 191 15.59 -6.55 -14.74
N THR A 192 16.88 -6.30 -14.82
CA THR A 192 17.85 -7.28 -15.25
C THR A 192 18.92 -7.40 -14.17
N PRO A 193 19.16 -8.60 -13.61
CA PRO A 193 20.18 -8.79 -12.60
C PRO A 193 21.56 -8.30 -13.11
N PRO A 194 22.29 -7.54 -12.29
CA PRO A 194 23.66 -7.14 -12.63
C PRO A 194 24.57 -8.36 -12.82
N LYS A 195 25.67 -8.20 -13.58
CA LYS A 195 26.64 -9.26 -13.77
C LYS A 195 27.33 -9.64 -12.45
N GLY A 196 27.42 -10.93 -12.15
CA GLY A 196 28.09 -11.43 -10.95
C GLY A 196 27.25 -11.43 -9.68
N VAL A 197 25.95 -11.11 -9.81
CA VAL A 197 25.02 -11.18 -8.69
C VAL A 197 24.37 -12.57 -8.64
N ASP A 198 24.24 -13.13 -7.45
CA ASP A 198 23.56 -14.40 -7.23
C ASP A 198 22.04 -14.25 -7.40
N VAL A 199 21.41 -15.12 -8.19
CA VAL A 199 19.98 -15.13 -8.43
C VAL A 199 19.34 -16.34 -7.77
N LEU A 200 18.48 -16.11 -6.78
CA LEU A 200 17.74 -17.15 -6.05
C LEU A 200 16.29 -17.18 -6.53
N GLU A 201 15.87 -18.26 -7.15
CA GLU A 201 14.45 -18.50 -7.48
C GLU A 201 13.75 -19.14 -6.26
N GLN A 202 12.58 -18.58 -5.90
CA GLN A 202 11.77 -19.01 -4.75
C GLN A 202 10.33 -19.32 -5.16
#